data_ac0d50d947c6b04045dd0f3d5b0220ab
#
_entry.id   ac0d50d947c6b04045dd0f3d5b0220ab
#
_cell.length_a   1.000
_cell.length_b   1.000
_cell.length_c   1.000
_cell.angle_alpha   90.00
_cell.angle_beta   90.00
_cell.angle_gamma   90.00
#
_symmetry.space_group_name_H-M   'P 1'
#
loop_
_entity.id
_entity.type
_entity.pdbx_description
1 polymer ?
#
loop_
_entity_poly.entity_id
_entity_poly.type
_entity_poly.pdbx_seq_one_letter_code
_entity_poly.pdbx_strand_id
1 'polypeptide(L)'
;MSRRVVITGTGMLTAVGLDVPSSWSALLAGTSGVAPITQFDASDFKVRFAAEVKGFAPEEYIDRKEAKRTDRFAQFAIATSVQAMRQAGLDESLGEIDPTRFGVIVGSGIGGIWTFEEQHRKLIESGPRRVSPFFVPMFISDIAAGLVSIRWGLKGPNYCTVSACASSAHAVGNAFRSIKYGEADLMVAGGTEATVSPQTIAGFAAMTALSERNDEPETASRPFDATRDGFVLGEGSGMMVLEELEHARARGATILGEIVGYGQTADAYHITAPAEGGEGAVRAMQAALREAGATPDDVDYVNAHGTSTPANDKNETAAIRTALGQRAYDIIVGSTKSMTGHTLGAAGGIEAVISALVCKEGKIPPTINFHERDPDCD
;
A
#
# COMPACT_ATOMS: atom_id res chain seq x y z
N MET A 1 -16.98 -0.26 27.14
CA MET A 1 -15.61 0.16 26.81
C MET A 1 -15.45 0.08 25.30
N SER A 2 -14.73 1.01 24.66
CA SER A 2 -14.42 0.92 23.21
C SER A 2 -13.49 -0.28 22.99
N ARG A 3 -13.77 -1.10 21.96
CA ARG A 3 -12.91 -2.23 21.57
C ARG A 3 -11.58 -1.68 21.04
N ARG A 4 -10.48 -2.28 21.44
CA ARG A 4 -9.12 -1.96 20.98
C ARG A 4 -8.73 -2.87 19.83
N VAL A 5 -7.97 -2.37 18.88
CA VAL A 5 -7.64 -3.09 17.64
C VAL A 5 -6.12 -3.24 17.53
N VAL A 6 -5.66 -4.46 17.58
CA VAL A 6 -4.23 -4.79 17.52
C VAL A 6 -3.85 -5.48 16.21
N ILE A 7 -2.57 -5.43 15.89
CA ILE A 7 -1.98 -6.09 14.73
C ILE A 7 -1.36 -7.38 15.23
N THR A 8 -1.79 -8.53 14.69
CA THR A 8 -1.28 -9.86 15.08
C THR A 8 -0.51 -10.55 13.97
N GLY A 9 -0.57 -10.03 12.73
CA GLY A 9 0.21 -10.54 11.61
C GLY A 9 0.43 -9.49 10.55
N THR A 10 1.55 -9.60 9.83
CA THR A 10 1.95 -8.72 8.74
C THR A 10 2.49 -9.52 7.57
N GLY A 11 2.24 -9.06 6.36
CA GLY A 11 2.82 -9.58 5.13
C GLY A 11 3.16 -8.42 4.20
N MET A 12 4.30 -8.51 3.53
CA MET A 12 4.76 -7.45 2.65
C MET A 12 5.54 -8.04 1.47
N LEU A 13 5.36 -7.44 0.31
CA LEU A 13 6.02 -7.76 -0.94
C LEU A 13 6.23 -6.45 -1.70
N THR A 14 7.48 -6.15 -2.05
CA THR A 14 7.86 -4.89 -2.70
C THR A 14 8.98 -5.12 -3.72
N ALA A 15 9.37 -4.07 -4.42
CA ALA A 15 10.51 -4.11 -5.34
C ALA A 15 11.85 -4.45 -4.64
N VAL A 16 11.93 -4.32 -3.30
CA VAL A 16 13.15 -4.57 -2.52
C VAL A 16 13.12 -5.87 -1.70
N GLY A 17 12.01 -6.62 -1.73
CA GLY A 17 11.90 -7.89 -1.04
C GLY A 17 10.56 -8.58 -1.25
N LEU A 18 10.54 -9.92 -1.14
CA LEU A 18 9.37 -10.76 -1.40
C LEU A 18 8.60 -11.15 -0.12
N ASP A 19 9.12 -10.75 1.03
CA ASP A 19 8.52 -10.96 2.35
C ASP A 19 8.87 -9.79 3.30
N VAL A 20 8.29 -9.83 4.51
CA VAL A 20 8.54 -8.80 5.52
C VAL A 20 10.02 -8.75 5.92
N PRO A 21 10.73 -9.86 6.26
CA PRO A 21 12.12 -9.81 6.65
C PRO A 21 13.06 -9.23 5.58
N SER A 22 12.94 -9.70 4.34
CA SER A 22 13.81 -9.25 3.24
C SER A 22 13.55 -7.79 2.88
N SER A 23 12.27 -7.38 2.76
CA SER A 23 11.90 -5.99 2.51
C SER A 23 12.37 -5.07 3.64
N TRP A 24 12.16 -5.46 4.89
CA TRP A 24 12.58 -4.66 6.05
C TRP A 24 14.10 -4.46 6.10
N SER A 25 14.87 -5.54 5.89
CA SER A 25 16.34 -5.47 5.84
C SER A 25 16.82 -4.54 4.72
N ALA A 26 16.24 -4.64 3.53
CA ALA A 26 16.60 -3.80 2.39
C ALA A 26 16.22 -2.31 2.62
N LEU A 27 15.05 -2.06 3.22
CA LEU A 27 14.62 -0.69 3.57
C LEU A 27 15.55 -0.06 4.60
N LEU A 28 15.96 -0.78 5.66
CA LEU A 28 16.91 -0.27 6.64
C LEU A 28 18.30 -0.03 6.05
N ALA A 29 18.68 -0.80 5.03
CA ALA A 29 19.95 -0.63 4.31
C ALA A 29 19.91 0.52 3.28
N GLY A 30 18.75 1.16 3.03
CA GLY A 30 18.60 2.19 2.02
C GLY A 30 18.71 1.66 0.58
N THR A 31 18.24 0.44 0.32
CA THR A 31 18.33 -0.18 -1.00
C THR A 31 17.23 0.34 -1.93
N SER A 32 17.59 0.86 -3.11
CA SER A 32 16.62 1.22 -4.15
C SER A 32 16.11 0.00 -4.89
N GLY A 33 14.80 -0.11 -5.05
CA GLY A 33 14.14 -1.12 -5.90
C GLY A 33 13.88 -0.64 -7.33
N VAL A 34 14.27 0.60 -7.65
CA VAL A 34 14.04 1.22 -8.95
C VAL A 34 15.07 0.72 -9.95
N ALA A 35 14.62 0.29 -11.13
CA ALA A 35 15.46 -0.22 -12.20
C ALA A 35 14.77 -0.08 -13.56
N PRO A 36 15.47 -0.28 -14.68
CA PRO A 36 14.84 -0.36 -15.99
C PRO A 36 13.70 -1.38 -16.02
N ILE A 37 12.60 -1.05 -16.70
CA ILE A 37 11.44 -1.92 -16.87
C ILE A 37 11.84 -3.20 -17.61
N THR A 38 11.39 -4.34 -17.10
CA THR A 38 11.65 -5.67 -17.67
C THR A 38 10.38 -6.43 -18.07
N GLN A 39 9.21 -5.98 -17.61
CA GLN A 39 7.94 -6.67 -17.87
C GLN A 39 7.42 -6.48 -19.30
N PHE A 40 7.88 -5.43 -19.99
CA PHE A 40 7.57 -5.17 -21.40
C PHE A 40 8.70 -4.36 -22.06
N ASP A 41 8.72 -4.27 -23.39
CA ASP A 41 9.66 -3.39 -24.11
C ASP A 41 9.24 -1.92 -23.95
N ALA A 42 10.03 -1.19 -23.16
CA ALA A 42 9.82 0.22 -22.86
C ALA A 42 10.67 1.17 -23.73
N SER A 43 11.34 0.68 -24.78
CA SER A 43 12.28 1.48 -25.60
C SER A 43 11.67 2.74 -26.21
N ASP A 44 10.40 2.67 -26.61
CA ASP A 44 9.64 3.78 -27.20
C ASP A 44 8.93 4.66 -26.16
N PHE A 45 9.06 4.33 -24.87
CA PHE A 45 8.38 5.07 -23.79
C PHE A 45 9.24 6.22 -23.28
N LYS A 46 8.57 7.32 -22.92
CA LYS A 46 9.18 8.49 -22.31
C LYS A 46 9.86 8.16 -20.98
N VAL A 47 9.24 7.27 -20.18
CA VAL A 47 9.76 6.74 -18.93
C VAL A 47 10.01 5.24 -19.09
N ARG A 48 11.24 4.78 -18.80
CA ARG A 48 11.69 3.43 -19.07
C ARG A 48 12.12 2.65 -17.81
N PHE A 49 11.77 3.16 -16.65
CA PHE A 49 12.11 2.55 -15.36
C PHE A 49 10.90 2.53 -14.42
N ALA A 50 10.93 1.61 -13.45
CA ALA A 50 9.92 1.43 -12.42
C ALA A 50 10.50 0.64 -11.24
N ALA A 51 9.76 0.56 -10.14
CA ALA A 51 10.06 -0.31 -9.02
C ALA A 51 9.25 -1.63 -9.14
N GLU A 52 9.72 -2.54 -10.00
CA GLU A 52 9.10 -3.83 -10.27
C GLU A 52 9.38 -4.85 -9.14
N VAL A 53 8.40 -5.66 -8.79
CA VAL A 53 8.61 -6.85 -7.97
C VAL A 53 9.25 -7.95 -8.82
N LYS A 54 10.51 -8.26 -8.56
CA LYS A 54 11.28 -9.26 -9.30
C LYS A 54 11.33 -10.58 -8.56
N GLY A 55 11.37 -11.70 -9.32
CA GLY A 55 11.54 -13.04 -8.74
C GLY A 55 10.30 -13.61 -8.03
N PHE A 56 9.15 -12.96 -8.10
CA PHE A 56 7.93 -13.48 -7.52
C PHE A 56 7.41 -14.70 -8.27
N ALA A 57 7.25 -15.81 -7.56
CA ALA A 57 6.73 -17.07 -8.06
C ALA A 57 5.34 -17.34 -7.43
N PRO A 58 4.22 -17.08 -8.13
CA PRO A 58 2.89 -17.27 -7.57
C PRO A 58 2.62 -18.72 -7.14
N GLU A 59 3.27 -19.69 -7.77
CA GLU A 59 3.12 -21.11 -7.47
C GLU A 59 3.59 -21.53 -6.06
N GLU A 60 4.32 -20.66 -5.37
CA GLU A 60 4.67 -20.86 -3.95
C GLU A 60 3.47 -20.65 -3.01
N TYR A 61 2.43 -19.96 -3.48
CA TYR A 61 1.27 -19.56 -2.68
C TYR A 61 -0.05 -20.15 -3.19
N ILE A 62 -0.19 -20.34 -4.50
CA ILE A 62 -1.41 -20.84 -5.17
C ILE A 62 -1.06 -21.91 -6.19
N ASP A 63 -2.00 -22.79 -6.52
CA ASP A 63 -1.75 -23.79 -7.53
C ASP A 63 -1.61 -23.17 -8.94
N ARG A 64 -0.91 -23.87 -9.84
CA ARG A 64 -0.62 -23.39 -11.20
C ARG A 64 -1.89 -23.12 -12.03
N LYS A 65 -2.98 -23.79 -11.75
CA LYS A 65 -4.26 -23.59 -12.47
C LYS A 65 -4.94 -22.29 -11.98
N GLU A 66 -4.89 -22.04 -10.70
CA GLU A 66 -5.40 -20.81 -10.07
C GLU A 66 -4.54 -19.61 -10.50
N ALA A 67 -3.20 -19.73 -10.50
CA ALA A 67 -2.29 -18.69 -10.97
C ALA A 67 -2.61 -18.20 -12.39
N LYS A 68 -3.05 -19.11 -13.29
CA LYS A 68 -3.46 -18.76 -14.65
C LYS A 68 -4.82 -18.06 -14.75
N ARG A 69 -5.58 -17.99 -13.66
CA ARG A 69 -6.92 -17.42 -13.58
C ARG A 69 -7.01 -16.23 -12.62
N THR A 70 -5.85 -15.74 -12.21
CA THR A 70 -5.71 -14.58 -11.33
C THR A 70 -4.74 -13.58 -11.96
N ASP A 71 -5.06 -12.30 -11.87
CA ASP A 71 -4.13 -11.24 -12.25
C ASP A 71 -3.04 -11.07 -11.17
N ARG A 72 -1.91 -10.51 -11.55
CA ARG A 72 -0.73 -10.33 -10.71
C ARG A 72 -1.04 -9.60 -9.39
N PHE A 73 -1.88 -8.55 -9.40
CA PHE A 73 -2.24 -7.83 -8.16
C PHE A 73 -2.96 -8.74 -7.17
N ALA A 74 -3.83 -9.63 -7.63
CA ALA A 74 -4.52 -10.58 -6.77
C ALA A 74 -3.59 -11.68 -6.24
N GLN A 75 -2.61 -12.11 -7.05
CA GLN A 75 -1.55 -13.02 -6.62
C GLN A 75 -0.71 -12.41 -5.49
N PHE A 76 -0.36 -11.12 -5.59
CA PHE A 76 0.35 -10.40 -4.53
C PHE A 76 -0.48 -10.32 -3.24
N ALA A 77 -1.79 -10.02 -3.34
CA ALA A 77 -2.69 -10.00 -2.19
C ALA A 77 -2.74 -11.36 -1.47
N ILE A 78 -2.86 -12.45 -2.21
CA ILE A 78 -2.85 -13.80 -1.65
C ILE A 78 -1.51 -14.07 -0.95
N ALA A 79 -0.39 -13.79 -1.60
CA ALA A 79 0.94 -14.06 -1.05
C ALA A 79 1.18 -13.32 0.28
N THR A 80 0.87 -12.02 0.31
CA THR A 80 1.04 -11.21 1.53
C THR A 80 0.02 -11.54 2.61
N SER A 81 -1.20 -11.95 2.23
CA SER A 81 -2.17 -12.47 3.20
C SER A 81 -1.71 -13.79 3.81
N VAL A 82 -1.09 -14.69 3.03
CA VAL A 82 -0.49 -15.93 3.57
C VAL A 82 0.61 -15.61 4.58
N GLN A 83 1.50 -14.65 4.29
CA GLN A 83 2.52 -14.21 5.23
C GLN A 83 1.90 -13.69 6.54
N ALA A 84 0.90 -12.80 6.42
CA ALA A 84 0.21 -12.22 7.57
C ALA A 84 -0.54 -13.28 8.42
N MET A 85 -1.26 -14.19 7.78
CA MET A 85 -1.98 -15.28 8.43
C MET A 85 -1.03 -16.27 9.12
N ARG A 86 0.11 -16.60 8.50
CA ARG A 86 1.16 -17.42 9.11
C ARG A 86 1.75 -16.79 10.37
N GLN A 87 2.08 -15.51 10.31
CA GLN A 87 2.60 -14.79 11.46
C GLN A 87 1.57 -14.69 12.58
N ALA A 88 0.28 -14.56 12.24
CA ALA A 88 -0.82 -14.58 13.19
C ALA A 88 -1.12 -15.99 13.75
N GLY A 89 -0.53 -17.07 13.21
CA GLY A 89 -0.82 -18.45 13.57
C GLY A 89 -2.16 -18.98 13.06
N LEU A 90 -2.65 -18.42 11.93
CA LEU A 90 -4.01 -18.68 11.39
C LEU A 90 -4.01 -19.26 9.95
N ASP A 91 -2.83 -19.53 9.35
CA ASP A 91 -2.77 -19.99 7.95
C ASP A 91 -3.26 -21.44 7.78
N GLU A 92 -2.87 -22.34 8.70
CA GLU A 92 -3.23 -23.76 8.62
C GLU A 92 -4.63 -24.07 9.19
N SER A 93 -5.07 -23.31 10.18
CA SER A 93 -6.36 -23.49 10.83
C SER A 93 -6.82 -22.24 11.56
N LEU A 94 -8.09 -21.92 11.45
CA LEU A 94 -8.72 -20.87 12.24
C LEU A 94 -9.03 -21.32 13.69
N GLY A 95 -8.88 -22.61 14.00
CA GLY A 95 -9.23 -23.14 15.33
C GLY A 95 -10.70 -22.93 15.68
N GLU A 96 -10.98 -22.29 16.82
CA GLU A 96 -12.33 -21.99 17.31
C GLU A 96 -12.86 -20.61 16.84
N ILE A 97 -12.13 -19.91 15.97
CA ILE A 97 -12.53 -18.58 15.45
C ILE A 97 -13.78 -18.73 14.58
N ASP A 98 -14.82 -17.95 14.89
CA ASP A 98 -16.02 -17.87 14.05
C ASP A 98 -15.69 -17.17 12.71
N PRO A 99 -15.73 -17.87 11.57
CA PRO A 99 -15.42 -17.28 10.28
C PRO A 99 -16.40 -16.19 9.87
N THR A 100 -17.59 -16.12 10.43
CA THR A 100 -18.57 -15.03 10.17
C THR A 100 -18.19 -13.72 10.82
N ARG A 101 -17.25 -13.77 11.78
CA ARG A 101 -16.69 -12.64 12.50
C ARG A 101 -15.29 -12.24 11.97
N PHE A 102 -14.81 -12.90 10.91
CA PHE A 102 -13.53 -12.65 10.30
C PHE A 102 -13.72 -12.19 8.85
N GLY A 103 -13.39 -10.94 8.57
CA GLY A 103 -13.59 -10.31 7.28
C GLY A 103 -12.30 -9.98 6.52
N VAL A 104 -12.44 -9.44 5.31
CA VAL A 104 -11.34 -9.05 4.42
C VAL A 104 -11.65 -7.74 3.72
N ILE A 105 -10.79 -6.74 3.85
CA ILE A 105 -10.88 -5.49 3.09
C ILE A 105 -9.54 -5.21 2.43
N VAL A 106 -9.51 -5.16 1.10
CA VAL A 106 -8.29 -4.93 0.32
C VAL A 106 -8.42 -3.66 -0.51
N GLY A 107 -7.42 -2.79 -0.45
CA GLY A 107 -7.33 -1.61 -1.30
C GLY A 107 -6.58 -1.91 -2.59
N SER A 108 -7.10 -1.46 -3.74
CA SER A 108 -6.39 -1.45 -5.02
C SER A 108 -6.91 -0.28 -5.85
N GLY A 109 -6.00 0.48 -6.45
CA GLY A 109 -6.38 1.66 -7.24
C GLY A 109 -6.89 1.32 -8.63
N ILE A 110 -6.30 0.32 -9.27
CA ILE A 110 -6.54 -0.01 -10.69
C ILE A 110 -7.01 -1.45 -10.89
N GLY A 111 -6.60 -2.38 -10.03
CA GLY A 111 -6.96 -3.79 -10.18
C GLY A 111 -6.17 -4.49 -11.29
N GLY A 112 -6.83 -5.38 -12.03
CA GLY A 112 -6.22 -6.28 -13.01
C GLY A 112 -5.92 -5.64 -14.36
N ILE A 113 -5.11 -4.60 -14.42
CA ILE A 113 -4.78 -3.86 -15.64
C ILE A 113 -4.07 -4.73 -16.69
N TRP A 114 -3.20 -5.64 -16.28
CA TRP A 114 -2.54 -6.58 -17.18
C TRP A 114 -3.54 -7.48 -17.90
N THR A 115 -4.50 -8.01 -17.17
CA THR A 115 -5.61 -8.79 -17.73
C THR A 115 -6.45 -7.94 -18.68
N PHE A 116 -6.72 -6.68 -18.31
CA PHE A 116 -7.48 -5.76 -19.17
C PHE A 116 -6.76 -5.53 -20.52
N GLU A 117 -5.48 -5.16 -20.49
CA GLU A 117 -4.70 -4.90 -21.71
C GLU A 117 -4.60 -6.13 -22.60
N GLU A 118 -4.33 -7.31 -22.01
CA GLU A 118 -4.27 -8.57 -22.76
C GLU A 118 -5.61 -8.92 -23.42
N GLN A 119 -6.70 -8.85 -22.68
CA GLN A 119 -8.01 -9.22 -23.21
C GLN A 119 -8.56 -8.18 -24.18
N HIS A 120 -8.22 -6.89 -24.00
CA HIS A 120 -8.54 -5.84 -24.97
C HIS A 120 -7.82 -6.10 -26.32
N ARG A 121 -6.54 -6.43 -26.28
CA ARG A 121 -5.78 -6.81 -27.50
C ARG A 121 -6.42 -8.00 -28.20
N LYS A 122 -6.76 -9.06 -27.45
CA LYS A 122 -7.48 -10.23 -28.02
C LYS A 122 -8.82 -9.87 -28.65
N LEU A 123 -9.57 -8.96 -28.05
CA LEU A 123 -10.84 -8.47 -28.60
C LEU A 123 -10.63 -7.81 -29.96
N ILE A 124 -9.64 -6.93 -30.07
CA ILE A 124 -9.37 -6.17 -31.31
C ILE A 124 -8.80 -7.06 -32.42
N GLU A 125 -7.84 -7.92 -32.08
CA GLU A 125 -7.14 -8.77 -33.06
C GLU A 125 -7.94 -10.00 -33.49
N SER A 126 -8.73 -10.57 -32.61
CA SER A 126 -9.33 -11.90 -32.78
C SER A 126 -10.85 -11.95 -32.56
N GLY A 127 -11.46 -10.83 -32.19
CA GLY A 127 -12.90 -10.69 -32.00
C GLY A 127 -13.44 -11.23 -30.66
N PRO A 128 -14.74 -10.98 -30.36
CA PRO A 128 -15.31 -11.17 -29.02
C PRO A 128 -15.34 -12.61 -28.53
N ARG A 129 -15.31 -13.58 -29.43
CA ARG A 129 -15.32 -15.03 -29.08
C ARG A 129 -13.98 -15.49 -28.46
N ARG A 130 -12.94 -14.69 -28.52
CA ARG A 130 -11.59 -15.00 -28.02
C ARG A 130 -11.29 -14.38 -26.66
N VAL A 131 -12.18 -13.51 -26.17
CA VAL A 131 -12.07 -12.94 -24.80
C VAL A 131 -12.27 -14.08 -23.78
N SER A 132 -11.45 -14.09 -22.75
CA SER A 132 -11.49 -15.10 -21.69
C SER A 132 -12.80 -15.03 -20.90
N PRO A 133 -13.44 -16.15 -20.53
CA PRO A 133 -14.56 -16.16 -19.59
C PRO A 133 -14.15 -15.72 -18.18
N PHE A 134 -12.85 -15.72 -17.87
CA PHE A 134 -12.29 -15.24 -16.61
C PHE A 134 -11.92 -13.76 -16.66
N PHE A 135 -12.13 -13.04 -17.76
CA PHE A 135 -11.76 -11.63 -17.90
C PHE A 135 -12.30 -10.78 -16.75
N VAL A 136 -13.61 -10.79 -16.54
CA VAL A 136 -14.24 -9.97 -15.51
C VAL A 136 -13.75 -10.35 -14.10
N PRO A 137 -13.78 -11.63 -13.68
CA PRO A 137 -13.25 -12.01 -12.38
C PRO A 137 -11.76 -11.70 -12.15
N MET A 138 -10.95 -11.72 -13.21
CA MET A 138 -9.52 -11.39 -13.08
C MET A 138 -9.26 -9.88 -13.01
N PHE A 139 -10.14 -9.08 -13.61
CA PHE A 139 -9.93 -7.65 -13.78
C PHE A 139 -10.45 -6.80 -12.60
N ILE A 140 -11.59 -7.15 -12.01
CA ILE A 140 -12.24 -6.33 -10.99
C ILE A 140 -11.40 -6.26 -9.71
N SER A 141 -11.32 -5.05 -9.11
CA SER A 141 -10.44 -4.83 -7.96
C SER A 141 -10.82 -5.62 -6.70
N ASP A 142 -12.11 -5.94 -6.50
CA ASP A 142 -12.60 -6.64 -5.32
C ASP A 142 -12.26 -8.13 -5.30
N ILE A 143 -11.84 -8.71 -6.44
CA ILE A 143 -11.48 -10.12 -6.51
C ILE A 143 -10.34 -10.48 -5.55
N ALA A 144 -9.44 -9.54 -5.27
CA ALA A 144 -8.36 -9.76 -4.32
C ALA A 144 -8.90 -10.09 -2.91
N ALA A 145 -9.88 -9.31 -2.43
CA ALA A 145 -10.55 -9.58 -1.16
C ALA A 145 -11.35 -10.88 -1.21
N GLY A 146 -12.04 -11.14 -2.32
CA GLY A 146 -12.80 -12.36 -2.55
C GLY A 146 -11.94 -13.63 -2.49
N LEU A 147 -10.79 -13.64 -3.18
CA LEU A 147 -9.88 -14.78 -3.21
C LEU A 147 -9.24 -15.07 -1.83
N VAL A 148 -8.85 -14.01 -1.12
CA VAL A 148 -8.36 -14.14 0.27
C VAL A 148 -9.44 -14.74 1.17
N SER A 149 -10.68 -14.27 1.06
CA SER A 149 -11.83 -14.79 1.79
C SER A 149 -12.10 -16.28 1.48
N ILE A 150 -12.11 -16.65 0.21
CA ILE A 150 -12.35 -18.04 -0.25
C ILE A 150 -11.27 -18.97 0.32
N ARG A 151 -10.01 -18.55 0.33
CA ARG A 151 -8.88 -19.39 0.75
C ARG A 151 -9.03 -19.92 2.17
N TRP A 152 -9.49 -19.09 3.11
CA TRP A 152 -9.66 -19.47 4.52
C TRP A 152 -11.12 -19.59 4.96
N GLY A 153 -12.07 -19.42 4.05
CA GLY A 153 -13.49 -19.49 4.36
C GLY A 153 -13.97 -18.34 5.25
N LEU A 154 -13.37 -17.15 5.12
CA LEU A 154 -13.72 -15.97 5.92
C LEU A 154 -15.06 -15.39 5.43
N LYS A 155 -16.02 -15.18 6.32
CA LYS A 155 -17.41 -14.84 5.98
C LYS A 155 -17.88 -13.52 6.59
N GLY A 156 -16.98 -12.77 7.22
CA GLY A 156 -17.25 -11.42 7.72
C GLY A 156 -17.32 -10.39 6.58
N PRO A 157 -17.27 -9.08 6.87
CA PRO A 157 -17.30 -8.03 5.85
C PRO A 157 -16.23 -8.26 4.78
N ASN A 158 -16.61 -8.16 3.48
CA ASN A 158 -15.70 -8.41 2.37
C ASN A 158 -15.96 -7.41 1.23
N TYR A 159 -14.97 -6.58 0.92
CA TYR A 159 -15.03 -5.64 -0.20
C TYR A 159 -13.67 -5.03 -0.51
N CYS A 160 -13.59 -4.30 -1.64
CA CYS A 160 -12.43 -3.50 -2.03
C CYS A 160 -12.70 -2.01 -1.81
N THR A 161 -11.68 -1.28 -1.36
CA THR A 161 -11.64 0.17 -1.39
C THR A 161 -10.87 0.66 -2.60
N VAL A 162 -11.45 1.61 -3.35
CA VAL A 162 -10.84 2.25 -4.51
C VAL A 162 -10.84 3.77 -4.27
N SER A 163 -9.68 4.32 -3.95
CA SER A 163 -9.47 5.74 -3.68
C SER A 163 -8.03 6.16 -4.03
N ALA A 164 -7.60 5.74 -5.23
CA ALA A 164 -6.26 5.98 -5.77
C ALA A 164 -5.17 5.58 -4.74
N CYS A 165 -4.20 6.46 -4.46
CA CYS A 165 -3.08 6.17 -3.54
C CYS A 165 -3.53 5.93 -2.09
N ALA A 166 -4.74 6.33 -1.70
CA ALA A 166 -5.29 6.13 -0.36
C ALA A 166 -6.04 4.80 -0.19
N SER A 167 -6.17 3.98 -1.27
CA SER A 167 -7.03 2.78 -1.26
C SER A 167 -6.74 1.85 -0.08
N SER A 168 -5.49 1.46 0.14
CA SER A 168 -5.15 0.56 1.24
C SER A 168 -5.17 1.21 2.62
N ALA A 169 -4.88 2.51 2.72
CA ALA A 169 -5.08 3.24 3.99
C ALA A 169 -6.57 3.25 4.40
N HIS A 170 -7.47 3.42 3.43
CA HIS A 170 -8.91 3.30 3.64
C HIS A 170 -9.32 1.86 3.99
N ALA A 171 -8.71 0.85 3.36
CA ALA A 171 -8.97 -0.56 3.70
C ALA A 171 -8.62 -0.86 5.16
N VAL A 172 -7.43 -0.46 5.59
CA VAL A 172 -6.96 -0.64 6.98
C VAL A 172 -7.85 0.15 7.96
N GLY A 173 -8.15 1.42 7.65
CA GLY A 173 -9.01 2.26 8.49
C GLY A 173 -10.44 1.74 8.62
N ASN A 174 -11.02 1.23 7.54
CA ASN A 174 -12.36 0.64 7.58
C ASN A 174 -12.36 -0.70 8.34
N ALA A 175 -11.33 -1.52 8.17
CA ALA A 175 -11.17 -2.76 8.95
C ALA A 175 -11.01 -2.47 10.45
N PHE A 176 -10.20 -1.46 10.81
CA PHE A 176 -10.10 -0.97 12.17
C PHE A 176 -11.47 -0.59 12.74
N ARG A 177 -12.29 0.17 11.98
CA ARG A 177 -13.64 0.55 12.40
C ARG A 177 -14.59 -0.64 12.52
N SER A 178 -14.54 -1.58 11.59
CA SER A 178 -15.37 -2.80 11.67
C SER A 178 -15.11 -3.58 12.95
N ILE A 179 -13.87 -3.70 13.39
CA ILE A 179 -13.53 -4.34 14.68
C ILE A 179 -13.93 -3.44 15.85
N LYS A 180 -13.57 -2.17 15.82
CA LYS A 180 -13.84 -1.19 16.89
C LYS A 180 -15.33 -1.08 17.22
N TYR A 181 -16.18 -1.14 16.18
CA TYR A 181 -17.66 -1.05 16.34
C TYR A 181 -18.35 -2.41 16.47
N GLY A 182 -17.60 -3.52 16.49
CA GLY A 182 -18.12 -4.83 16.78
C GLY A 182 -18.77 -5.58 15.61
N GLU A 183 -18.53 -5.14 14.36
CA GLU A 183 -19.00 -5.86 13.17
C GLU A 183 -18.19 -7.13 12.91
N ALA A 184 -16.89 -7.10 13.25
CA ALA A 184 -15.95 -8.21 13.14
C ALA A 184 -15.11 -8.32 14.41
N ASP A 185 -14.44 -9.47 14.59
CA ASP A 185 -13.44 -9.67 15.63
C ASP A 185 -12.03 -9.71 15.04
N LEU A 186 -11.91 -10.16 13.78
CA LEU A 186 -10.69 -10.16 12.99
C LEU A 186 -10.94 -9.62 11.59
N MET A 187 -9.91 -9.01 11.01
CA MET A 187 -9.90 -8.57 9.62
C MET A 187 -8.53 -8.82 8.99
N VAL A 188 -8.49 -9.38 7.77
CA VAL A 188 -7.34 -9.21 6.88
C VAL A 188 -7.52 -7.88 6.16
N ALA A 189 -6.58 -6.97 6.29
CA ALA A 189 -6.68 -5.65 5.69
C ALA A 189 -5.33 -5.16 5.16
N GLY A 190 -5.39 -4.38 4.10
CA GLY A 190 -4.21 -3.80 3.46
C GLY A 190 -4.48 -3.46 2.01
N GLY A 191 -3.48 -3.63 1.15
CA GLY A 191 -3.67 -3.36 -0.26
C GLY A 191 -2.63 -3.99 -1.16
N THR A 192 -2.94 -3.95 -2.45
CA THR A 192 -2.18 -4.62 -3.50
C THR A 192 -2.28 -3.83 -4.80
N GLU A 193 -1.17 -3.75 -5.55
CA GLU A 193 -1.14 -3.14 -6.87
C GLU A 193 -0.04 -3.77 -7.73
N ALA A 194 -0.34 -4.04 -9.00
CA ALA A 194 0.62 -4.56 -9.98
C ALA A 194 0.41 -3.87 -11.32
N THR A 195 0.75 -2.58 -11.38
CA THR A 195 0.37 -1.69 -12.46
C THR A 195 1.54 -1.20 -13.32
N VAL A 196 2.71 -1.83 -13.23
CA VAL A 196 3.82 -1.55 -14.15
C VAL A 196 3.50 -2.17 -15.50
N SER A 197 2.60 -1.54 -16.26
CA SER A 197 2.10 -1.98 -17.56
C SER A 197 2.28 -0.89 -18.62
N PRO A 198 2.27 -1.23 -19.91
CA PRO A 198 2.38 -0.26 -21.00
C PRO A 198 1.39 0.90 -20.86
N GLN A 199 0.11 0.61 -20.66
CA GLN A 199 -0.91 1.64 -20.62
C GLN A 199 -0.81 2.53 -19.38
N THR A 200 -0.43 1.97 -18.23
CA THR A 200 -0.27 2.74 -17.00
C THR A 200 0.94 3.67 -17.07
N ILE A 201 2.09 3.18 -17.54
CA ILE A 201 3.28 4.03 -17.76
C ILE A 201 2.99 5.14 -18.76
N ALA A 202 2.37 4.83 -19.90
CA ALA A 202 1.99 5.83 -20.90
C ALA A 202 1.01 6.87 -20.34
N GLY A 203 0.00 6.42 -19.57
CA GLY A 203 -1.01 7.29 -18.97
C GLY A 203 -0.43 8.28 -17.98
N PHE A 204 0.39 7.81 -17.01
CA PHE A 204 1.03 8.71 -16.05
C PHE A 204 2.11 9.59 -16.68
N ALA A 205 2.84 9.11 -17.68
CA ALA A 205 3.78 9.94 -18.45
C ALA A 205 3.06 11.05 -19.21
N ALA A 206 1.89 10.78 -19.80
CA ALA A 206 1.05 11.78 -20.45
C ALA A 206 0.55 12.87 -19.50
N MET A 207 0.35 12.52 -18.22
CA MET A 207 0.01 13.47 -17.14
C MET A 207 1.22 14.24 -16.62
N THR A 208 2.44 13.98 -17.12
CA THR A 208 3.70 14.55 -16.59
C THR A 208 3.90 14.30 -15.09
N ALA A 209 3.39 13.18 -14.60
CA ALA A 209 3.41 12.83 -13.17
C ALA A 209 4.63 11.98 -12.79
N LEU A 210 5.25 11.29 -13.76
CA LEU A 210 6.42 10.45 -13.57
C LEU A 210 7.72 11.22 -13.69
N SER A 211 8.73 10.82 -12.91
CA SER A 211 10.11 11.23 -13.14
C SER A 211 10.62 10.73 -14.49
N GLU A 212 11.39 11.56 -15.20
CA GLU A 212 11.97 11.25 -16.52
C GLU A 212 13.48 10.97 -16.47
N ARG A 213 14.04 10.70 -15.28
CA ARG A 213 15.48 10.47 -15.07
C ARG A 213 15.93 9.08 -15.54
N ASN A 214 15.75 8.80 -16.83
CA ASN A 214 16.07 7.49 -17.42
C ASN A 214 17.56 7.12 -17.33
N ASP A 215 18.46 8.08 -17.21
CA ASP A 215 19.91 7.84 -17.15
C ASP A 215 20.36 7.47 -15.74
N GLU A 216 19.58 7.83 -14.71
CA GLU A 216 19.87 7.56 -13.30
C GLU A 216 18.63 7.06 -12.55
N PRO A 217 18.03 5.92 -12.95
CA PRO A 217 16.73 5.47 -12.44
C PRO A 217 16.73 5.23 -10.93
N GLU A 218 17.82 4.72 -10.37
CA GLU A 218 17.93 4.40 -8.92
C GLU A 218 17.84 5.65 -8.03
N THR A 219 18.16 6.83 -8.59
CA THR A 219 18.11 8.11 -7.88
C THR A 219 16.87 8.94 -8.23
N ALA A 220 15.99 8.43 -9.08
CA ALA A 220 14.83 9.18 -9.59
C ALA A 220 13.79 9.49 -8.51
N SER A 221 13.48 8.53 -7.63
CA SER A 221 12.60 8.76 -6.48
C SER A 221 13.37 9.45 -5.37
N ARG A 222 13.11 10.75 -5.18
CA ARG A 222 13.83 11.63 -4.23
C ARG A 222 12.86 12.54 -3.44
N PRO A 223 12.04 11.94 -2.55
CA PRO A 223 11.07 12.71 -1.78
C PRO A 223 11.74 13.86 -1.02
N PHE A 224 11.09 15.04 -1.08
CA PHE A 224 11.50 16.29 -0.42
C PHE A 224 12.79 16.97 -0.95
N ASP A 225 13.49 16.34 -1.92
CA ASP A 225 14.67 16.94 -2.56
C ASP A 225 14.25 18.10 -3.50
N ALA A 226 15.05 19.17 -3.55
CA ALA A 226 14.76 20.33 -4.38
C ALA A 226 14.72 20.01 -5.88
N THR A 227 15.40 18.95 -6.31
CA THR A 227 15.51 18.54 -7.73
C THR A 227 14.53 17.43 -8.11
N ARG A 228 13.55 17.10 -7.26
CA ARG A 228 12.50 16.12 -7.58
C ARG A 228 11.65 16.57 -8.76
N ASP A 229 11.29 15.66 -9.63
CA ASP A 229 10.62 15.94 -10.90
C ASP A 229 9.37 15.09 -11.18
N GLY A 230 9.03 14.15 -10.29
CA GLY A 230 7.89 13.26 -10.44
C GLY A 230 8.06 11.99 -9.60
N PHE A 231 7.02 11.18 -9.52
CA PHE A 231 7.11 9.90 -8.82
C PHE A 231 7.67 8.78 -9.71
N VAL A 232 8.16 7.72 -9.10
CA VAL A 232 8.52 6.47 -9.76
C VAL A 232 7.40 5.47 -9.53
N LEU A 233 6.82 4.90 -10.58
CA LEU A 233 5.79 3.88 -10.46
C LEU A 233 6.37 2.60 -9.85
N GLY A 234 5.66 2.03 -8.88
CA GLY A 234 6.02 0.76 -8.24
C GLY A 234 4.85 -0.22 -8.20
N GLU A 235 5.16 -1.45 -7.87
CA GLU A 235 4.18 -2.50 -7.59
C GLU A 235 4.49 -3.18 -6.25
N GLY A 236 3.49 -3.79 -5.64
CA GLY A 236 3.66 -4.48 -4.36
C GLY A 236 2.35 -4.74 -3.63
N SER A 237 2.48 -5.26 -2.44
CA SER A 237 1.35 -5.52 -1.53
C SER A 237 1.79 -5.46 -0.07
N GLY A 238 0.93 -4.93 0.78
CA GLY A 238 1.09 -4.95 2.24
C GLY A 238 -0.22 -5.33 2.89
N MET A 239 -0.22 -6.41 3.68
CA MET A 239 -1.39 -6.95 4.38
C MET A 239 -1.13 -7.11 5.86
N MET A 240 -2.17 -6.94 6.65
CA MET A 240 -2.15 -7.14 8.09
C MET A 240 -3.33 -8.00 8.54
N VAL A 241 -3.14 -8.75 9.61
CA VAL A 241 -4.23 -9.30 10.41
C VAL A 241 -4.47 -8.32 11.56
N LEU A 242 -5.64 -7.71 11.56
CA LEU A 242 -6.15 -6.86 12.64
C LEU A 242 -7.08 -7.70 13.51
N GLU A 243 -7.03 -7.49 14.82
CA GLU A 243 -7.76 -8.31 15.77
C GLU A 243 -8.20 -7.49 16.98
N GLU A 244 -9.34 -7.82 17.54
CA GLU A 244 -9.78 -7.26 18.82
C GLU A 244 -8.84 -7.71 19.95
N LEU A 245 -8.44 -6.78 20.81
CA LEU A 245 -7.39 -7.00 21.82
C LEU A 245 -7.66 -8.19 22.74
N GLU A 246 -8.87 -8.29 23.30
CA GLU A 246 -9.17 -9.38 24.25
C GLU A 246 -9.31 -10.72 23.52
N HIS A 247 -9.79 -10.72 22.28
CA HIS A 247 -9.77 -11.90 21.42
C HIS A 247 -8.33 -12.37 21.15
N ALA A 248 -7.41 -11.44 20.78
CA ALA A 248 -6.01 -11.76 20.56
C ALA A 248 -5.33 -12.33 21.81
N ARG A 249 -5.61 -11.75 22.99
CA ARG A 249 -5.09 -12.22 24.27
C ARG A 249 -5.61 -13.61 24.63
N ALA A 250 -6.89 -13.85 24.44
CA ALA A 250 -7.53 -15.12 24.77
C ALA A 250 -6.92 -16.31 23.99
N ARG A 251 -6.54 -16.10 22.73
CA ARG A 251 -5.86 -17.12 21.92
C ARG A 251 -4.32 -17.12 22.03
N GLY A 252 -3.74 -16.23 22.84
CA GLY A 252 -2.29 -16.12 23.00
C GLY A 252 -1.54 -15.56 21.80
N ALA A 253 -2.17 -14.70 20.98
CA ALA A 253 -1.55 -14.08 19.82
C ALA A 253 -0.41 -13.14 20.20
N THR A 254 0.64 -13.11 19.39
CA THR A 254 1.68 -12.06 19.49
C THR A 254 1.14 -10.74 18.96
N ILE A 255 1.13 -9.72 19.80
CA ILE A 255 0.73 -8.37 19.44
C ILE A 255 1.95 -7.61 18.92
N LEU A 256 1.85 -7.08 17.69
CA LEU A 256 2.92 -6.36 17.01
C LEU A 256 2.79 -4.84 17.19
N GLY A 257 1.58 -4.36 17.39
CA GLY A 257 1.23 -2.96 17.57
C GLY A 257 -0.27 -2.79 17.72
N GLU A 258 -0.73 -1.55 17.86
CA GLU A 258 -2.15 -1.20 17.97
C GLU A 258 -2.49 -0.07 17.00
N ILE A 259 -3.62 -0.14 16.33
CA ILE A 259 -4.19 0.97 15.57
C ILE A 259 -5.12 1.72 16.51
N VAL A 260 -4.81 2.96 16.80
CA VAL A 260 -5.51 3.76 17.80
C VAL A 260 -6.42 4.84 17.21
N GLY A 261 -6.18 5.24 15.97
CA GLY A 261 -6.99 6.27 15.30
C GLY A 261 -6.91 6.22 13.79
N TYR A 262 -7.94 6.75 13.15
CA TYR A 262 -8.06 6.82 11.71
C TYR A 262 -8.75 8.13 11.29
N GLY A 263 -8.16 8.83 10.31
CA GLY A 263 -8.72 10.03 9.70
C GLY A 263 -8.88 9.89 8.20
N GLN A 264 -10.02 10.31 7.67
CA GLN A 264 -10.28 10.38 6.23
C GLN A 264 -11.01 11.68 5.90
N THR A 265 -10.62 12.30 4.80
CA THR A 265 -11.16 13.58 4.31
C THR A 265 -11.10 13.64 2.80
N ALA A 266 -11.66 14.69 2.22
CA ALA A 266 -11.52 14.99 0.80
C ALA A 266 -11.16 16.47 0.63
N ASP A 267 -10.30 16.77 -0.36
CA ASP A 267 -9.91 18.15 -0.68
C ASP A 267 -11.07 18.93 -1.35
N ALA A 268 -11.89 18.26 -2.14
CA ALA A 268 -12.96 18.88 -2.94
C ALA A 268 -12.46 20.08 -3.77
N TYR A 269 -11.24 19.95 -4.33
CA TYR A 269 -10.52 21.04 -4.94
C TYR A 269 -10.26 20.82 -6.44
N HIS A 270 -9.46 19.80 -6.80
CA HIS A 270 -9.06 19.53 -8.17
C HIS A 270 -8.96 18.02 -8.43
N ILE A 271 -9.06 17.58 -9.68
CA ILE A 271 -9.06 16.18 -10.06
C ILE A 271 -7.73 15.46 -9.73
N THR A 272 -6.60 16.16 -9.77
CA THR A 272 -5.26 15.57 -9.52
C THR A 272 -4.37 16.41 -8.62
N ALA A 273 -4.57 17.73 -8.54
CA ALA A 273 -3.73 18.62 -7.73
C ALA A 273 -4.23 18.64 -6.27
N PRO A 274 -3.32 18.56 -5.26
CA PRO A 274 -3.69 18.75 -3.88
C PRO A 274 -4.14 20.20 -3.62
N ALA A 275 -5.01 20.38 -2.64
CA ALA A 275 -5.38 21.69 -2.14
C ALA A 275 -4.14 22.40 -1.56
N GLU A 276 -4.06 23.73 -1.74
CA GLU A 276 -2.95 24.53 -1.26
C GLU A 276 -2.78 24.36 0.28
N GLY A 277 -1.53 24.21 0.73
CA GLY A 277 -1.20 23.95 2.12
C GLY A 277 -1.63 22.58 2.65
N GLY A 278 -2.15 21.69 1.78
CA GLY A 278 -2.56 20.34 2.16
C GLY A 278 -3.71 20.29 3.17
N GLU A 279 -4.68 21.20 3.06
CA GLU A 279 -5.79 21.38 4.04
C GLU A 279 -6.52 20.06 4.34
N GLY A 280 -6.82 19.24 3.32
CA GLY A 280 -7.46 17.94 3.51
C GLY A 280 -6.58 16.98 4.32
N ALA A 281 -5.27 16.95 4.07
CA ALA A 281 -4.32 16.14 4.84
C ALA A 281 -4.22 16.61 6.30
N VAL A 282 -4.25 17.92 6.55
CA VAL A 282 -4.32 18.49 7.92
C VAL A 282 -5.53 17.93 8.66
N ARG A 283 -6.72 17.99 8.06
CA ARG A 283 -7.96 17.50 8.70
C ARG A 283 -7.91 15.99 8.93
N ALA A 284 -7.31 15.23 8.03
CA ALA A 284 -7.16 13.78 8.18
C ALA A 284 -6.25 13.44 9.36
N MET A 285 -5.07 14.06 9.46
CA MET A 285 -4.15 13.87 10.60
C MET A 285 -4.80 14.27 11.93
N GLN A 286 -5.45 15.43 11.98
CA GLN A 286 -6.16 15.88 13.17
C GLN A 286 -7.33 14.96 13.55
N ALA A 287 -8.03 14.38 12.57
CA ALA A 287 -9.11 13.43 12.84
C ALA A 287 -8.56 12.12 13.44
N ALA A 288 -7.43 11.64 12.92
CA ALA A 288 -6.75 10.46 13.47
C ALA A 288 -6.28 10.68 14.91
N LEU A 289 -5.65 11.82 15.21
CA LEU A 289 -5.22 12.19 16.55
C LEU A 289 -6.42 12.29 17.52
N ARG A 290 -7.51 12.94 17.09
CA ARG A 290 -8.73 13.01 17.91
C ARG A 290 -9.34 11.65 18.19
N GLU A 291 -9.37 10.75 17.20
CA GLU A 291 -9.93 9.40 17.40
C GLU A 291 -9.04 8.55 18.33
N ALA A 292 -7.73 8.77 18.27
CA ALA A 292 -6.75 8.16 19.16
C ALA A 292 -6.80 8.72 20.60
N GLY A 293 -7.38 9.89 20.81
CA GLY A 293 -7.25 10.63 22.06
C GLY A 293 -5.82 11.16 22.30
N ALA A 294 -5.07 11.32 21.21
CA ALA A 294 -3.67 11.74 21.21
C ALA A 294 -3.53 13.23 20.83
N THR A 295 -2.38 13.77 21.16
CA THR A 295 -1.94 15.13 20.84
C THR A 295 -0.73 15.10 19.90
N PRO A 296 -0.32 16.20 19.29
CA PRO A 296 0.93 16.26 18.54
C PRO A 296 2.15 15.77 19.31
N ASP A 297 2.20 15.96 20.63
CA ASP A 297 3.34 15.56 21.48
C ASP A 297 3.51 14.04 21.60
N ASP A 298 2.46 13.28 21.27
CA ASP A 298 2.47 11.82 21.26
C ASP A 298 3.01 11.23 19.94
N VAL A 299 3.37 12.09 18.96
CA VAL A 299 3.87 11.65 17.65
C VAL A 299 5.40 11.67 17.65
N ASP A 300 6.01 10.53 17.30
CA ASP A 300 7.48 10.40 17.19
C ASP A 300 7.97 10.24 15.74
N TYR A 301 7.10 9.75 14.85
CA TYR A 301 7.43 9.45 13.46
C TYR A 301 6.24 9.67 12.53
N VAL A 302 6.51 10.21 11.36
CA VAL A 302 5.55 10.27 10.22
C VAL A 302 6.14 9.50 9.05
N ASN A 303 5.48 8.41 8.66
CA ASN A 303 5.69 7.78 7.36
C ASN A 303 4.87 8.58 6.34
N ALA A 304 5.55 9.47 5.64
CA ALA A 304 4.92 10.45 4.77
C ALA A 304 4.45 9.83 3.44
N HIS A 305 3.48 10.47 2.81
CA HIS A 305 3.13 10.15 1.44
C HIS A 305 4.33 10.34 0.51
N GLY A 306 5.02 11.50 0.58
CA GLY A 306 6.35 11.73 0.05
C GLY A 306 6.59 11.09 -1.32
N THR A 307 5.85 11.53 -2.34
CA THR A 307 5.85 10.89 -3.67
C THR A 307 7.01 11.30 -4.57
N SER A 308 7.84 12.25 -4.15
CA SER A 308 8.85 12.87 -5.01
C SER A 308 8.25 13.74 -6.13
N THR A 309 7.02 14.21 -5.95
CA THR A 309 6.42 15.20 -6.86
C THR A 309 6.54 16.60 -6.28
N PRO A 310 6.81 17.63 -7.09
CA PRO A 310 6.95 19.01 -6.59
C PRO A 310 5.75 19.47 -5.77
N ALA A 311 4.53 19.21 -6.23
CA ALA A 311 3.32 19.68 -5.59
C ALA A 311 3.00 18.92 -4.30
N ASN A 312 3.10 17.56 -4.30
CA ASN A 312 2.76 16.79 -3.11
C ASN A 312 3.68 17.11 -1.94
N ASP A 313 5.01 17.01 -2.15
CA ASP A 313 5.96 17.06 -1.05
C ASP A 313 5.94 18.42 -0.34
N LYS A 314 5.79 19.50 -1.11
CA LYS A 314 5.60 20.86 -0.57
C LYS A 314 4.30 20.96 0.27
N ASN A 315 3.16 20.52 -0.28
CA ASN A 315 1.88 20.62 0.41
C ASN A 315 1.81 19.70 1.64
N GLU A 316 2.41 18.51 1.57
CA GLU A 316 2.47 17.58 2.69
C GLU A 316 3.35 18.12 3.82
N THR A 317 4.51 18.70 3.51
CA THR A 317 5.34 19.39 4.50
C THR A 317 4.55 20.49 5.23
N ALA A 318 3.84 21.34 4.48
CA ALA A 318 2.98 22.38 5.06
C ALA A 318 1.86 21.77 5.93
N ALA A 319 1.26 20.66 5.47
CA ALA A 319 0.20 19.97 6.22
C ALA A 319 0.71 19.38 7.55
N ILE A 320 1.88 18.73 7.54
CA ILE A 320 2.49 18.16 8.75
C ILE A 320 2.79 19.28 9.77
N ARG A 321 3.38 20.39 9.31
CA ARG A 321 3.61 21.56 10.17
C ARG A 321 2.31 22.12 10.77
N THR A 322 1.26 22.23 9.96
CA THR A 322 -0.03 22.74 10.40
C THR A 322 -0.70 21.80 11.40
N ALA A 323 -0.63 20.49 11.16
CA ALA A 323 -1.27 19.49 12.01
C ALA A 323 -0.55 19.29 13.36
N LEU A 324 0.79 19.31 13.35
CA LEU A 324 1.62 19.00 14.52
C LEU A 324 2.24 20.24 15.19
N GLY A 325 2.16 21.43 14.57
CA GLY A 325 2.73 22.65 15.10
C GLY A 325 4.24 22.54 15.32
N GLN A 326 4.73 23.03 16.47
CA GLN A 326 6.17 23.00 16.80
C GLN A 326 6.73 21.57 16.85
N ARG A 327 5.93 20.58 17.21
CA ARG A 327 6.33 19.18 17.28
C ARG A 327 6.82 18.63 15.94
N ALA A 328 6.35 19.17 14.82
CA ALA A 328 6.80 18.76 13.47
C ALA A 328 8.33 18.89 13.27
N TYR A 329 9.00 19.78 14.00
CA TYR A 329 10.46 19.99 13.91
C TYR A 329 11.27 19.08 14.83
N ASP A 330 10.63 18.37 15.76
CA ASP A 330 11.27 17.50 16.75
C ASP A 330 11.11 16.01 16.43
N ILE A 331 10.38 15.67 15.37
CA ILE A 331 10.10 14.27 14.96
C ILE A 331 10.82 13.89 13.67
N ILE A 332 10.87 12.61 13.41
CA ILE A 332 11.39 12.09 12.13
C ILE A 332 10.25 12.01 11.13
N VAL A 333 10.42 12.63 9.96
CA VAL A 333 9.54 12.51 8.80
C VAL A 333 10.31 11.87 7.66
N GLY A 334 9.78 10.82 7.05
CA GLY A 334 10.47 10.13 5.96
C GLY A 334 9.51 9.44 5.00
N SER A 335 10.00 9.15 3.78
CA SER A 335 9.25 8.41 2.78
C SER A 335 10.04 7.21 2.26
N THR A 336 9.49 6.03 2.45
CA THR A 336 10.04 4.77 1.92
C THR A 336 9.82 4.62 0.41
N LYS A 337 9.01 5.50 -0.20
CA LYS A 337 8.86 5.56 -1.67
C LYS A 337 10.14 5.94 -2.40
N SER A 338 11.12 6.50 -1.70
CA SER A 338 12.47 6.67 -2.24
C SER A 338 13.11 5.35 -2.66
N MET A 339 12.70 4.23 -2.06
CA MET A 339 13.21 2.87 -2.28
C MET A 339 12.22 1.96 -3.02
N THR A 340 10.94 2.01 -2.64
CA THR A 340 9.89 1.13 -3.18
C THR A 340 9.20 1.68 -4.42
N GLY A 341 9.45 2.94 -4.79
CA GLY A 341 8.58 3.65 -5.70
C GLY A 341 7.19 3.88 -5.12
N HIS A 342 6.31 4.47 -5.88
CA HIS A 342 4.92 4.70 -5.52
C HIS A 342 4.04 3.54 -5.99
N THR A 343 3.62 2.69 -5.08
CA THR A 343 2.83 1.49 -5.35
C THR A 343 1.31 1.75 -5.42
N LEU A 344 0.92 3.01 -5.67
CA LEU A 344 -0.48 3.44 -5.84
C LEU A 344 -1.40 2.92 -4.72
N GLY A 345 -2.39 2.09 -5.08
CA GLY A 345 -3.38 1.57 -4.14
C GLY A 345 -2.80 0.65 -3.05
N ALA A 346 -1.61 0.09 -3.24
CA ALA A 346 -0.93 -0.72 -2.22
C ALA A 346 -0.14 0.11 -1.19
N ALA A 347 0.15 1.39 -1.49
CA ALA A 347 1.10 2.21 -0.73
C ALA A 347 0.79 2.24 0.77
N GLY A 348 -0.43 2.62 1.14
CA GLY A 348 -0.82 2.72 2.56
C GLY A 348 -0.77 1.39 3.32
N GLY A 349 -0.99 0.25 2.65
CA GLY A 349 -0.86 -1.08 3.25
C GLY A 349 0.59 -1.44 3.55
N ILE A 350 1.49 -1.18 2.60
CA ILE A 350 2.93 -1.36 2.76
C ILE A 350 3.45 -0.45 3.88
N GLU A 351 3.08 0.82 3.86
CA GLU A 351 3.49 1.83 4.84
C GLU A 351 2.94 1.56 6.24
N ALA A 352 1.74 0.97 6.34
CA ALA A 352 1.19 0.53 7.62
C ALA A 352 2.00 -0.64 8.21
N VAL A 353 2.40 -1.62 7.38
CA VAL A 353 3.31 -2.71 7.81
C VAL A 353 4.66 -2.13 8.25
N ILE A 354 5.25 -1.22 7.48
CA ILE A 354 6.51 -0.54 7.84
C ILE A 354 6.36 0.21 9.16
N SER A 355 5.28 0.97 9.35
CA SER A 355 5.02 1.71 10.59
C SER A 355 4.86 0.80 11.81
N ALA A 356 4.21 -0.37 11.65
CA ALA A 356 4.14 -1.39 12.70
C ALA A 356 5.54 -1.93 13.07
N LEU A 357 6.42 -2.13 12.08
CA LEU A 357 7.80 -2.56 12.32
C LEU A 357 8.63 -1.44 12.98
N VAL A 358 8.45 -0.19 12.59
CA VAL A 358 9.08 0.97 13.26
C VAL A 358 8.71 1.00 14.74
N CYS A 359 7.42 0.89 15.06
CA CYS A 359 6.94 0.86 16.45
C CYS A 359 7.51 -0.34 17.23
N LYS A 360 7.60 -1.51 16.59
CA LYS A 360 8.09 -2.74 17.24
C LYS A 360 9.58 -2.73 17.48
N GLU A 361 10.37 -2.25 16.49
CA GLU A 361 11.84 -2.38 16.52
C GLU A 361 12.57 -1.11 16.90
N GLY A 362 11.89 0.04 16.91
CA GLY A 362 12.49 1.35 17.18
C GLY A 362 13.50 1.79 16.12
N LYS A 363 13.38 1.28 14.90
CA LYS A 363 14.26 1.63 13.77
C LYS A 363 13.43 2.25 12.65
N ILE A 364 13.95 3.29 12.02
CA ILE A 364 13.30 4.03 10.95
C ILE A 364 14.10 3.88 9.66
N PRO A 365 13.51 3.40 8.55
CA PRO A 365 14.18 3.39 7.26
C PRO A 365 14.51 4.81 6.78
N PRO A 366 15.64 5.02 6.11
CA PRO A 366 16.00 6.33 5.58
C PRO A 366 15.11 6.74 4.40
N THR A 367 14.99 8.05 4.17
CA THR A 367 14.67 8.59 2.85
C THR A 367 15.98 8.71 2.08
N ILE A 368 16.13 7.94 1.01
CA ILE A 368 17.33 7.99 0.16
C ILE A 368 17.19 9.06 -0.93
N ASN A 369 18.31 9.39 -1.61
CA ASN A 369 18.38 10.31 -2.74
C ASN A 369 18.08 11.79 -2.37
N PHE A 370 18.17 12.15 -1.10
CA PHE A 370 18.07 13.53 -0.66
C PHE A 370 19.47 14.19 -0.77
N HIS A 371 19.65 15.06 -1.76
CA HIS A 371 20.93 15.71 -2.07
C HIS A 371 20.87 17.21 -1.91
N GLU A 372 19.76 17.83 -2.25
CA GLU A 372 19.59 19.29 -2.23
C GLU A 372 18.35 19.66 -1.41
N ARG A 373 18.57 20.55 -0.43
CA ARG A 373 17.49 21.03 0.44
C ARG A 373 16.53 21.93 -0.33
N ASP A 374 15.25 21.59 -0.28
CA ASP A 374 14.16 22.46 -0.74
C ASP A 374 13.67 23.31 0.45
N PRO A 375 13.72 24.65 0.36
CA PRO A 375 13.24 25.52 1.45
C PRO A 375 11.74 25.38 1.73
N ASP A 376 10.96 24.85 0.80
CA ASP A 376 9.53 24.55 0.99
C ASP A 376 9.29 23.18 1.69
N CYS A 377 10.34 22.37 1.82
CA CYS A 377 10.33 21.01 2.40
C CYS A 377 11.37 20.85 3.53
N ASP A 378 11.54 21.85 4.39
CA ASP A 378 12.53 21.89 5.48
C ASP A 378 12.16 21.03 6.71
#